data_25b89a7a394fa440cfe4bde85fe02cc3
#
_entry.id   25b89a7a394fa440cfe4bde85fe02cc3
#
_cell.length_a   1.000
_cell.length_b   1.000
_cell.length_c   1.000
_cell.angle_alpha   90.00
_cell.angle_beta   90.00
_cell.angle_gamma   90.00
#
_symmetry.space_group_name_H-M   'P 1'
#
loop_
_entity.id
_entity.type
_entity.pdbx_description
1 polymer ?
#
loop_
_entity_poly.entity_id
_entity_poly.type
_entity_poly.pdbx_seq_one_letter_code
_entity_poly.pdbx_strand_id
1 'polypeptide(L)'
;MITYDLKGKTALVTGGASGIGFATATVLAKAGAAVAINHLADDPRGPEAVAKLHAMTGARVISAPGNVGDAADGPRMVEQAVADLGRLDYLVNNAGTPATRTTIAPHELDRLTEEVWHTLLQVNLLGVFRCAKAAAPALRAARGAVVSTASIAGINHAGSSMAYGATKAGVISLTKNLARGLSPEVRVNAVAPGAVDSTWMIEWTNEQRASSIDNALLKRRCTPEDIAEVIVFLLAGAAMVTGQTIVVDGGLTT
;
A
#
# COMPACT_ATOMS: atom_id res chain seq x y z
N MET A 1 21.95 -3.36 5.66
CA MET A 1 20.84 -3.59 4.69
C MET A 1 20.49 -5.07 4.75
N ILE A 2 19.23 -5.40 4.98
CA ILE A 2 18.77 -6.80 4.93
C ILE A 2 18.64 -7.18 3.46
N THR A 3 19.22 -8.29 3.06
CA THR A 3 19.12 -8.83 1.70
C THR A 3 18.20 -10.04 1.68
N TYR A 4 17.35 -10.11 0.68
CA TYR A 4 16.43 -11.24 0.45
C TYR A 4 16.77 -11.89 -0.89
N ASP A 5 16.66 -13.22 -0.94
CA ASP A 5 16.58 -13.95 -2.22
C ASP A 5 15.12 -14.36 -2.45
N LEU A 6 14.48 -13.68 -3.38
CA LEU A 6 13.08 -13.90 -3.75
C LEU A 6 12.92 -14.51 -5.13
N LYS A 7 13.95 -15.17 -5.66
CA LYS A 7 13.87 -15.91 -6.92
C LYS A 7 12.75 -16.96 -6.87
N GLY A 8 11.92 -17.00 -7.91
CA GLY A 8 10.74 -17.87 -7.97
C GLY A 8 9.55 -17.39 -7.13
N LYS A 9 9.65 -16.26 -6.42
CA LYS A 9 8.54 -15.61 -5.74
C LYS A 9 7.86 -14.60 -6.66
N THR A 10 6.59 -14.34 -6.37
CA THR A 10 5.77 -13.41 -7.14
C THR A 10 5.05 -12.44 -6.21
N ALA A 11 4.86 -11.22 -6.67
CA ALA A 11 4.18 -10.17 -5.91
C ALA A 11 3.21 -9.38 -6.79
N LEU A 12 2.08 -8.99 -6.21
CA LEU A 12 1.17 -7.97 -6.74
C LEU A 12 1.22 -6.74 -5.86
N VAL A 13 1.52 -5.57 -6.45
CA VAL A 13 1.56 -4.30 -5.74
C VAL A 13 0.48 -3.38 -6.30
N THR A 14 -0.57 -3.11 -5.51
CA THR A 14 -1.61 -2.17 -5.93
C THR A 14 -1.14 -0.73 -5.80
N GLY A 15 -1.50 0.13 -6.77
CA GLY A 15 -0.95 1.49 -6.85
C GLY A 15 0.58 1.49 -7.01
N GLY A 16 1.11 0.53 -7.78
CA GLY A 16 2.54 0.28 -7.91
C GLY A 16 3.27 1.21 -8.88
N ALA A 17 2.57 2.11 -9.56
CA ALA A 17 3.18 2.99 -10.58
C ALA A 17 3.96 4.17 -10.01
N SER A 18 3.85 4.49 -8.72
CA SER A 18 4.52 5.63 -8.10
C SER A 18 4.71 5.46 -6.58
N GLY A 19 5.48 6.38 -5.97
CA GLY A 19 5.61 6.51 -4.51
C GLY A 19 5.99 5.21 -3.81
N ILE A 20 5.33 4.93 -2.68
CA ILE A 20 5.59 3.74 -1.84
C ILE A 20 5.41 2.44 -2.65
N GLY A 21 4.38 2.39 -3.51
CA GLY A 21 4.12 1.20 -4.33
C GLY A 21 5.26 0.89 -5.29
N PHE A 22 5.76 1.90 -6.01
CA PHE A 22 6.89 1.72 -6.94
C PHE A 22 8.20 1.39 -6.21
N ALA A 23 8.46 2.03 -5.07
CA ALA A 23 9.62 1.71 -4.24
C ALA A 23 9.55 0.25 -3.73
N THR A 24 8.37 -0.19 -3.27
CA THR A 24 8.15 -1.59 -2.83
C THR A 24 8.36 -2.58 -3.99
N ALA A 25 7.77 -2.30 -5.16
CA ALA A 25 7.97 -3.11 -6.35
C ALA A 25 9.46 -3.19 -6.74
N THR A 26 10.19 -2.07 -6.56
CA THR A 26 11.63 -2.01 -6.85
C THR A 26 12.45 -2.89 -5.90
N VAL A 27 12.16 -2.87 -4.60
CA VAL A 27 12.87 -3.72 -3.63
C VAL A 27 12.59 -5.20 -3.90
N LEU A 28 11.32 -5.57 -4.16
CA LEU A 28 10.93 -6.95 -4.49
C LEU A 28 11.60 -7.45 -5.77
N ALA A 29 11.60 -6.64 -6.84
CA ALA A 29 12.21 -6.99 -8.12
C ALA A 29 13.74 -7.12 -8.02
N LYS A 30 14.42 -6.22 -7.31
CA LYS A 30 15.85 -6.31 -7.03
C LYS A 30 16.22 -7.56 -6.23
N ALA A 31 15.32 -8.05 -5.38
CA ALA A 31 15.49 -9.30 -4.66
C ALA A 31 15.19 -10.56 -5.50
N GLY A 32 14.77 -10.41 -6.77
CA GLY A 32 14.55 -11.50 -7.71
C GLY A 32 13.10 -11.94 -7.87
N ALA A 33 12.12 -11.28 -7.23
CA ALA A 33 10.70 -11.59 -7.42
C ALA A 33 10.19 -11.13 -8.79
N ALA A 34 9.25 -11.88 -9.37
CA ALA A 34 8.41 -11.36 -10.45
C ALA A 34 7.31 -10.46 -9.86
N VAL A 35 7.06 -9.30 -10.47
CA VAL A 35 6.18 -8.28 -9.90
C VAL A 35 5.09 -7.86 -10.88
N ALA A 36 3.84 -7.91 -10.45
CA ALA A 36 2.72 -7.26 -11.12
C ALA A 36 2.51 -5.86 -10.52
N ILE A 37 2.53 -4.84 -11.36
CA ILE A 37 2.27 -3.45 -10.99
C ILE A 37 0.82 -3.10 -11.35
N ASN A 38 -0.04 -2.93 -10.34
CA ASN A 38 -1.38 -2.41 -10.58
C ASN A 38 -1.38 -0.88 -10.71
N HIS A 39 -2.17 -0.42 -11.66
CA HIS A 39 -2.44 0.99 -11.94
C HIS A 39 -3.85 1.12 -12.56
N LEU A 40 -4.39 2.32 -12.65
CA LEU A 40 -5.62 2.57 -13.41
C LEU A 40 -5.35 2.34 -14.91
N ALA A 41 -6.34 1.82 -15.63
CA ALA A 41 -6.18 1.43 -17.03
C ALA A 41 -5.79 2.61 -17.95
N ASP A 42 -6.23 3.83 -17.59
CA ASP A 42 -5.97 5.08 -18.29
C ASP A 42 -4.77 5.88 -17.74
N ASP A 43 -4.08 5.37 -16.71
CA ASP A 43 -2.91 6.03 -16.13
C ASP A 43 -1.63 5.72 -16.95
N PRO A 44 -1.08 6.69 -17.70
CA PRO A 44 0.12 6.48 -18.53
C PRO A 44 1.36 6.10 -17.72
N ARG A 45 1.40 6.42 -16.42
CA ARG A 45 2.51 6.06 -15.54
C ARG A 45 2.64 4.54 -15.33
N GLY A 46 1.54 3.79 -15.53
CA GLY A 46 1.54 2.34 -15.35
C GLY A 46 2.53 1.63 -16.28
N PRO A 47 2.34 1.70 -17.61
CA PRO A 47 3.28 1.11 -18.58
C PRO A 47 4.72 1.65 -18.44
N GLU A 48 4.88 2.95 -18.14
CA GLU A 48 6.19 3.55 -17.91
C GLU A 48 6.90 2.94 -16.68
N ALA A 49 6.17 2.75 -15.58
CA ALA A 49 6.71 2.12 -14.37
C ALA A 49 7.13 0.67 -14.61
N VAL A 50 6.33 -0.09 -15.37
CA VAL A 50 6.66 -1.48 -15.76
C VAL A 50 7.97 -1.51 -16.56
N ALA A 51 8.06 -0.70 -17.62
CA ALA A 51 9.26 -0.63 -18.46
C ALA A 51 10.50 -0.18 -17.66
N LYS A 52 10.34 0.87 -16.83
CA LYS A 52 11.40 1.39 -15.97
C LYS A 52 11.90 0.33 -14.99
N LEU A 53 10.99 -0.34 -14.31
CA LEU A 53 11.36 -1.36 -13.31
C LEU A 53 12.06 -2.56 -13.96
N HIS A 54 11.56 -3.02 -15.09
CA HIS A 54 12.21 -4.08 -15.86
C HIS A 54 13.64 -3.67 -16.27
N ALA A 55 13.81 -2.48 -16.84
CA ALA A 55 15.12 -1.97 -17.26
C ALA A 55 16.11 -1.83 -16.09
N MET A 56 15.63 -1.43 -14.90
CA MET A 56 16.46 -1.26 -13.70
C MET A 56 16.92 -2.58 -13.06
N THR A 57 16.14 -3.66 -13.20
CA THR A 57 16.33 -4.87 -12.40
C THR A 57 16.54 -6.15 -13.20
N GLY A 58 16.14 -6.18 -14.48
CA GLY A 58 16.08 -7.38 -15.30
C GLY A 58 15.00 -8.39 -14.85
N ALA A 59 14.23 -8.08 -13.80
CA ALA A 59 13.18 -8.95 -13.29
C ALA A 59 11.98 -9.02 -14.26
N ARG A 60 11.19 -10.07 -14.15
CA ARG A 60 9.89 -10.15 -14.81
C ARG A 60 8.92 -9.16 -14.15
N VAL A 61 8.54 -8.12 -14.88
CA VAL A 61 7.54 -7.13 -14.43
C VAL A 61 6.38 -7.12 -15.40
N ILE A 62 5.16 -7.20 -14.89
CA ILE A 62 3.94 -7.16 -15.70
C ILE A 62 3.01 -6.03 -15.25
N SER A 63 2.21 -5.55 -16.19
CA SER A 63 1.15 -4.58 -15.95
C SER A 63 -0.10 -5.30 -15.44
N ALA A 64 -0.77 -4.75 -14.44
CA ALA A 64 -2.04 -5.23 -13.90
C ALA A 64 -3.04 -4.05 -13.84
N PRO A 65 -3.60 -3.63 -15.00
CA PRO A 65 -4.52 -2.50 -15.05
C PRO A 65 -5.86 -2.86 -14.39
N GLY A 66 -6.37 -1.96 -13.54
CA GLY A 66 -7.66 -2.10 -12.89
C GLY A 66 -7.85 -1.16 -11.70
N ASN A 67 -9.11 -0.85 -11.41
CA ASN A 67 -9.52 0.03 -10.33
C ASN A 67 -9.88 -0.79 -9.09
N VAL A 68 -9.06 -0.74 -8.04
CA VAL A 68 -9.31 -1.44 -6.76
C VAL A 68 -10.59 -0.95 -6.07
N GLY A 69 -11.02 0.28 -6.34
CA GLY A 69 -12.25 0.85 -5.79
C GLY A 69 -13.53 0.32 -6.44
N ASP A 70 -13.44 -0.28 -7.62
CA ASP A 70 -14.58 -0.90 -8.29
C ASP A 70 -14.81 -2.34 -7.79
N ALA A 71 -16.07 -2.70 -7.61
CA ALA A 71 -16.44 -3.98 -6.99
C ALA A 71 -16.19 -5.20 -7.89
N ALA A 72 -16.19 -5.01 -9.20
CA ALA A 72 -15.95 -6.07 -10.19
C ALA A 72 -14.52 -6.00 -10.74
N ASP A 73 -14.03 -4.81 -11.04
CA ASP A 73 -12.75 -4.63 -11.70
C ASP A 73 -11.56 -4.94 -10.78
N GLY A 74 -11.63 -4.54 -9.50
CA GLY A 74 -10.58 -4.85 -8.52
C GLY A 74 -10.31 -6.35 -8.37
N PRO A 75 -11.31 -7.19 -8.08
CA PRO A 75 -11.14 -8.65 -8.05
C PRO A 75 -10.65 -9.23 -9.37
N ARG A 76 -11.24 -8.83 -10.50
CA ARG A 76 -10.84 -9.27 -11.84
C ARG A 76 -9.35 -8.99 -12.12
N MET A 77 -8.87 -7.80 -11.78
CA MET A 77 -7.46 -7.42 -11.92
C MET A 77 -6.55 -8.33 -11.09
N VAL A 78 -6.93 -8.65 -9.86
CA VAL A 78 -6.15 -9.57 -9.00
C VAL A 78 -6.10 -10.97 -9.61
N GLU A 79 -7.24 -11.51 -10.01
CA GLU A 79 -7.34 -12.85 -10.62
C GLU A 79 -6.50 -12.95 -11.91
N GLN A 80 -6.55 -11.91 -12.77
CA GLN A 80 -5.73 -11.84 -13.97
C GLN A 80 -4.24 -11.78 -13.63
N ALA A 81 -3.83 -10.94 -12.67
CA ALA A 81 -2.44 -10.85 -12.25
C ALA A 81 -1.92 -12.19 -11.70
N VAL A 82 -2.75 -12.91 -10.92
CA VAL A 82 -2.41 -14.26 -10.44
C VAL A 82 -2.24 -15.25 -11.59
N ALA A 83 -3.15 -15.24 -12.58
CA ALA A 83 -3.05 -16.10 -13.75
C ALA A 83 -1.79 -15.81 -14.57
N ASP A 84 -1.49 -14.55 -14.81
CA ASP A 84 -0.32 -14.12 -15.58
C ASP A 84 1.00 -14.44 -14.85
N LEU A 85 1.06 -14.29 -13.52
CA LEU A 85 2.23 -14.66 -12.72
C LEU A 85 2.38 -16.17 -12.52
N GLY A 86 1.27 -16.93 -12.60
CA GLY A 86 1.21 -18.37 -12.36
C GLY A 86 1.10 -18.77 -10.88
N ARG A 87 1.36 -17.85 -9.96
CA ARG A 87 1.23 -17.96 -8.49
C ARG A 87 1.18 -16.60 -7.84
N LEU A 88 0.88 -16.51 -6.55
CA LEU A 88 1.02 -15.28 -5.79
C LEU A 88 1.55 -15.56 -4.38
N ASP A 89 2.78 -15.11 -4.10
CA ASP A 89 3.39 -15.22 -2.78
C ASP A 89 3.10 -13.97 -1.93
N TYR A 90 3.07 -12.78 -2.54
CA TYR A 90 2.95 -11.51 -1.82
C TYR A 90 1.90 -10.59 -2.44
N LEU A 91 1.02 -10.06 -1.59
CA LEU A 91 0.11 -9.00 -1.95
C LEU A 91 0.45 -7.73 -1.15
N VAL A 92 0.66 -6.62 -1.85
CA VAL A 92 0.81 -5.30 -1.24
C VAL A 92 -0.42 -4.44 -1.58
N ASN A 93 -1.29 -4.23 -0.61
CA ASN A 93 -2.42 -3.32 -0.73
C ASN A 93 -1.96 -1.89 -0.43
N ASN A 94 -1.46 -1.21 -1.45
CA ASN A 94 -0.92 0.14 -1.32
C ASN A 94 -1.77 1.20 -2.04
N ALA A 95 -2.57 0.82 -3.04
CA ALA A 95 -3.46 1.77 -3.70
C ALA A 95 -4.32 2.54 -2.70
N GLY A 96 -4.40 3.86 -2.88
CA GLY A 96 -5.15 4.73 -2.00
C GLY A 96 -5.31 6.14 -2.60
N THR A 97 -6.24 6.90 -2.06
CA THR A 97 -6.52 8.28 -2.46
C THR A 97 -6.84 9.12 -1.23
N PRO A 98 -6.52 10.43 -1.22
CA PRO A 98 -7.05 11.37 -0.24
C PRO A 98 -8.46 11.88 -0.62
N ALA A 99 -8.94 11.57 -1.84
CA ALA A 99 -10.16 12.06 -2.47
C ALA A 99 -10.22 13.60 -2.67
N THR A 100 -9.27 14.34 -2.12
CA THR A 100 -9.17 15.81 -2.21
C THR A 100 -7.74 16.23 -2.50
N ARG A 101 -7.55 17.44 -3.06
CA ARG A 101 -6.21 17.99 -3.32
C ARG A 101 -5.66 18.78 -2.14
N THR A 102 -6.53 19.27 -1.27
CA THR A 102 -6.17 20.04 -0.06
C THR A 102 -6.68 19.33 1.18
N THR A 103 -6.03 19.57 2.31
CA THR A 103 -6.48 19.08 3.61
C THR A 103 -7.86 19.65 3.95
N ILE A 104 -8.74 18.84 4.52
CA ILE A 104 -10.01 19.25 5.09
C ILE A 104 -9.86 19.29 6.60
N ALA A 105 -9.93 20.49 7.18
CA ALA A 105 -9.81 20.64 8.62
C ALA A 105 -11.01 20.03 9.37
N PRO A 106 -10.86 19.61 10.64
CA PRO A 106 -11.92 18.93 11.38
C PRO A 106 -13.23 19.71 11.53
N HIS A 107 -13.18 21.04 11.48
CA HIS A 107 -14.37 21.89 11.57
C HIS A 107 -15.07 22.15 10.24
N GLU A 108 -14.46 21.76 9.10
CA GLU A 108 -15.01 21.95 7.74
C GLU A 108 -15.90 20.76 7.34
N LEU A 109 -16.91 20.42 8.17
CA LEU A 109 -17.74 19.22 7.97
C LEU A 109 -18.46 19.19 6.62
N ASP A 110 -18.92 20.34 6.12
CA ASP A 110 -19.65 20.44 4.85
C ASP A 110 -18.80 20.06 3.62
N ARG A 111 -17.48 20.09 3.73
CA ARG A 111 -16.58 19.63 2.68
C ARG A 111 -16.46 18.11 2.60
N LEU A 112 -16.93 17.39 3.63
CA LEU A 112 -16.95 15.93 3.68
C LEU A 112 -18.27 15.41 3.10
N THR A 113 -18.47 15.61 1.81
CA THR A 113 -19.66 15.15 1.08
C THR A 113 -19.74 13.62 1.02
N GLU A 114 -20.94 13.08 0.76
CA GLU A 114 -21.15 11.65 0.53
C GLU A 114 -20.24 11.10 -0.59
N GLU A 115 -19.95 11.89 -1.61
CA GLU A 115 -19.05 11.49 -2.69
C GLU A 115 -17.59 11.31 -2.20
N VAL A 116 -17.11 12.22 -1.35
CA VAL A 116 -15.78 12.11 -0.71
C VAL A 116 -15.73 10.85 0.14
N TRP A 117 -16.74 10.62 0.99
CA TRP A 117 -16.85 9.42 1.80
C TRP A 117 -16.89 8.16 0.95
N HIS A 118 -17.75 8.13 -0.07
CA HIS A 118 -17.88 6.99 -0.98
C HIS A 118 -16.53 6.65 -1.63
N THR A 119 -15.86 7.65 -2.21
CA THR A 119 -14.55 7.45 -2.86
C THR A 119 -13.51 6.88 -1.89
N LEU A 120 -13.40 7.46 -0.69
CA LEU A 120 -12.45 7.01 0.33
C LEU A 120 -12.75 5.59 0.80
N LEU A 121 -14.01 5.26 1.05
CA LEU A 121 -14.42 3.91 1.48
C LEU A 121 -14.17 2.89 0.37
N GLN A 122 -14.54 3.19 -0.88
CA GLN A 122 -14.38 2.25 -1.98
C GLN A 122 -12.91 1.93 -2.27
N VAL A 123 -12.04 2.94 -2.31
CA VAL A 123 -10.63 2.75 -2.65
C VAL A 123 -9.82 2.28 -1.43
N ASN A 124 -9.87 3.05 -0.32
CA ASN A 124 -8.92 2.85 0.78
C ASN A 124 -9.28 1.70 1.72
N LEU A 125 -10.54 1.28 1.77
CA LEU A 125 -11.00 0.23 2.68
C LEU A 125 -11.52 -1.00 1.94
N LEU A 126 -12.57 -0.83 1.13
CA LEU A 126 -13.18 -1.95 0.42
C LEU A 126 -12.25 -2.51 -0.65
N GLY A 127 -11.45 -1.67 -1.31
CA GLY A 127 -10.42 -2.10 -2.25
C GLY A 127 -9.41 -3.05 -1.60
N VAL A 128 -8.94 -2.73 -0.40
CA VAL A 128 -8.03 -3.61 0.38
C VAL A 128 -8.69 -4.97 0.65
N PHE A 129 -9.95 -4.98 1.07
CA PHE A 129 -10.69 -6.21 1.33
C PHE A 129 -10.90 -7.04 0.05
N ARG A 130 -11.35 -6.41 -1.04
CA ARG A 130 -11.60 -7.06 -2.32
C ARG A 130 -10.35 -7.72 -2.90
N CYS A 131 -9.23 -6.99 -2.90
CA CYS A 131 -7.95 -7.52 -3.37
C CYS A 131 -7.48 -8.69 -2.49
N ALA A 132 -7.56 -8.57 -1.17
CA ALA A 132 -7.18 -9.65 -0.26
C ALA A 132 -8.08 -10.89 -0.43
N LYS A 133 -9.41 -10.70 -0.61
CA LYS A 133 -10.36 -11.79 -0.86
C LYS A 133 -10.06 -12.52 -2.17
N ALA A 134 -9.85 -11.79 -3.26
CA ALA A 134 -9.54 -12.39 -4.58
C ALA A 134 -8.20 -13.11 -4.59
N ALA A 135 -7.19 -12.58 -3.89
CA ALA A 135 -5.86 -13.17 -3.79
C ALA A 135 -5.79 -14.38 -2.83
N ALA A 136 -6.74 -14.52 -1.90
CA ALA A 136 -6.67 -15.49 -0.80
C ALA A 136 -6.39 -16.95 -1.24
N PRO A 137 -7.02 -17.51 -2.30
CA PRO A 137 -6.72 -18.88 -2.74
C PRO A 137 -5.25 -19.05 -3.14
N ALA A 138 -4.71 -18.13 -3.94
CA ALA A 138 -3.31 -18.19 -4.41
C ALA A 138 -2.31 -17.97 -3.25
N LEU A 139 -2.61 -17.01 -2.36
CA LEU A 139 -1.79 -16.76 -1.18
C LEU A 139 -1.75 -17.97 -0.22
N ARG A 140 -2.88 -18.64 0.00
CA ARG A 140 -2.91 -19.89 0.81
C ARG A 140 -2.07 -20.99 0.17
N ALA A 141 -2.23 -21.21 -1.12
CA ALA A 141 -1.44 -22.22 -1.86
C ALA A 141 0.07 -21.94 -1.79
N ALA A 142 0.46 -20.67 -1.78
CA ALA A 142 1.87 -20.25 -1.70
C ALA A 142 2.40 -20.16 -0.26
N ARG A 143 1.54 -20.25 0.77
CA ARG A 143 1.83 -19.89 2.18
C ARG A 143 2.43 -18.48 2.27
N GLY A 144 1.74 -17.54 1.66
CA GLY A 144 2.22 -16.20 1.36
C GLY A 144 2.01 -15.18 2.46
N ALA A 145 2.11 -13.90 2.08
CA ALA A 145 1.88 -12.79 3.01
C ALA A 145 1.19 -11.60 2.32
N VAL A 146 0.44 -10.83 3.13
CA VAL A 146 -0.21 -9.58 2.75
C VAL A 146 0.34 -8.45 3.61
N VAL A 147 0.66 -7.31 3.00
CA VAL A 147 0.91 -6.06 3.72
C VAL A 147 0.05 -4.95 3.14
N SER A 148 -0.65 -4.24 4.03
CA SER A 148 -1.52 -3.11 3.66
C SER A 148 -0.93 -1.78 4.12
N THR A 149 -1.03 -0.74 3.30
CA THR A 149 -0.62 0.62 3.65
C THR A 149 -1.76 1.34 4.38
N ALA A 150 -1.70 1.35 5.72
CA ALA A 150 -2.53 2.17 6.59
C ALA A 150 -2.01 3.62 6.64
N SER A 151 -2.00 4.26 7.78
CA SER A 151 -1.43 5.58 8.04
C SER A 151 -1.43 5.86 9.55
N ILE A 152 -0.55 6.72 10.04
CA ILE A 152 -0.65 7.29 11.39
C ILE A 152 -1.98 8.03 11.59
N ALA A 153 -2.61 8.54 10.53
CA ALA A 153 -3.94 9.13 10.56
C ALA A 153 -5.05 8.15 11.00
N GLY A 154 -4.81 6.84 10.88
CA GLY A 154 -5.71 5.80 11.40
C GLY A 154 -5.46 5.42 12.86
N ILE A 155 -4.47 6.03 13.52
CA ILE A 155 -4.08 5.73 14.91
C ILE A 155 -4.41 6.92 15.82
N ASN A 156 -3.67 8.02 15.70
CA ASN A 156 -3.75 9.15 16.62
C ASN A 156 -3.28 10.49 16.02
N HIS A 157 -3.14 10.58 14.70
CA HIS A 157 -2.64 11.79 14.04
C HIS A 157 -3.65 12.33 13.02
N ALA A 158 -3.60 13.64 12.75
CA ALA A 158 -4.41 14.24 11.69
C ALA A 158 -3.91 13.78 10.31
N GLY A 159 -4.85 13.42 9.42
CA GLY A 159 -4.60 13.09 8.03
C GLY A 159 -5.09 14.19 7.08
N SER A 160 -5.27 13.84 5.81
CA SER A 160 -5.86 14.75 4.82
C SER A 160 -7.31 15.12 5.13
N SER A 161 -8.03 14.27 5.85
CA SER A 161 -9.36 14.52 6.38
C SER A 161 -9.71 13.50 7.47
N MET A 162 -10.76 13.76 8.28
CA MET A 162 -11.26 12.76 9.23
C MET A 162 -11.78 11.50 8.52
N ALA A 163 -12.39 11.63 7.36
CA ALA A 163 -12.87 10.49 6.57
C ALA A 163 -11.70 9.61 6.08
N TYR A 164 -10.60 10.21 5.66
CA TYR A 164 -9.37 9.48 5.35
C TYR A 164 -8.85 8.72 6.57
N GLY A 165 -8.75 9.40 7.72
CA GLY A 165 -8.33 8.77 8.98
C GLY A 165 -9.21 7.58 9.36
N ALA A 166 -10.53 7.72 9.24
CA ALA A 166 -11.49 6.64 9.51
C ALA A 166 -11.27 5.42 8.59
N THR A 167 -11.01 5.64 7.28
CA THR A 167 -10.70 4.51 6.38
C THR A 167 -9.37 3.82 6.74
N LYS A 168 -8.36 4.57 7.16
CA LYS A 168 -7.06 4.02 7.56
C LYS A 168 -7.12 3.29 8.91
N ALA A 169 -7.95 3.75 9.85
CA ALA A 169 -8.31 2.99 11.05
C ALA A 169 -9.04 1.68 10.70
N GLY A 170 -9.94 1.73 9.71
CA GLY A 170 -10.60 0.55 9.16
C GLY A 170 -9.60 -0.47 8.60
N VAL A 171 -8.56 -0.03 7.88
CA VAL A 171 -7.49 -0.91 7.37
C VAL A 171 -6.73 -1.60 8.51
N ILE A 172 -6.45 -0.88 9.61
CA ILE A 172 -5.79 -1.45 10.80
C ILE A 172 -6.66 -2.57 11.41
N SER A 173 -7.96 -2.32 11.58
CA SER A 173 -8.91 -3.32 12.07
C SER A 173 -9.03 -4.50 11.10
N LEU A 174 -9.16 -4.23 9.81
CA LEU A 174 -9.25 -5.24 8.76
C LEU A 174 -8.01 -6.14 8.71
N THR A 175 -6.82 -5.59 8.90
CA THR A 175 -5.56 -6.33 8.97
C THR A 175 -5.60 -7.43 10.02
N LYS A 176 -6.07 -7.11 11.23
CA LYS A 176 -6.20 -8.09 12.33
C LYS A 176 -7.21 -9.19 12.01
N ASN A 177 -8.33 -8.83 11.37
CA ASN A 177 -9.37 -9.79 11.04
C ASN A 177 -8.98 -10.68 9.84
N LEU A 178 -8.32 -10.12 8.83
CA LEU A 178 -7.75 -10.91 7.74
C LEU A 178 -6.65 -11.86 8.23
N ALA A 179 -5.81 -11.43 9.19
CA ALA A 179 -4.83 -12.31 9.79
C ALA A 179 -5.49 -13.53 10.46
N ARG A 180 -6.59 -13.33 11.19
CA ARG A 180 -7.38 -14.44 11.78
C ARG A 180 -8.01 -15.33 10.71
N GLY A 181 -8.59 -14.74 9.67
CA GLY A 181 -9.34 -15.46 8.63
C GLY A 181 -8.47 -16.20 7.60
N LEU A 182 -7.20 -15.80 7.45
CA LEU A 182 -6.28 -16.39 6.49
C LEU A 182 -5.19 -17.26 7.14
N SER A 183 -5.14 -17.30 8.48
CA SER A 183 -4.25 -18.20 9.22
C SER A 183 -4.68 -19.65 9.07
N PRO A 184 -3.75 -20.63 9.20
CA PRO A 184 -2.32 -20.45 9.47
C PRO A 184 -1.47 -20.25 8.20
N GLU A 185 -2.06 -20.28 7.01
CA GLU A 185 -1.31 -20.29 5.75
C GLU A 185 -0.75 -18.92 5.39
N VAL A 186 -1.47 -17.81 5.68
CA VAL A 186 -1.12 -16.48 5.22
C VAL A 186 -0.91 -15.52 6.40
N ARG A 187 0.22 -14.82 6.40
CA ARG A 187 0.46 -13.72 7.33
C ARG A 187 -0.11 -12.43 6.75
N VAL A 188 -0.75 -11.62 7.60
CA VAL A 188 -1.33 -10.35 7.17
C VAL A 188 -0.91 -9.25 8.14
N ASN A 189 -0.24 -8.22 7.64
CA ASN A 189 0.22 -7.08 8.43
C ASN A 189 -0.09 -5.77 7.74
N ALA A 190 0.17 -4.66 8.41
CA ALA A 190 0.09 -3.33 7.85
C ALA A 190 1.32 -2.49 8.23
N VAL A 191 1.60 -1.48 7.44
CA VAL A 191 2.45 -0.36 7.81
C VAL A 191 1.59 0.88 8.00
N ALA A 192 1.95 1.74 8.94
CA ALA A 192 1.33 3.05 9.17
C ALA A 192 2.36 4.15 8.93
N PRO A 193 2.51 4.63 7.68
CA PRO A 193 3.43 5.71 7.36
C PRO A 193 3.04 7.02 8.03
N GLY A 194 4.06 7.82 8.37
CA GLY A 194 3.93 9.23 8.69
C GLY A 194 3.91 10.12 7.44
N ALA A 195 4.52 11.30 7.55
CA ALA A 195 4.71 12.20 6.43
C ALA A 195 5.75 11.63 5.46
N VAL A 196 5.32 11.26 4.27
CA VAL A 196 6.18 10.69 3.22
C VAL A 196 6.47 11.74 2.14
N ASP A 197 7.71 11.86 1.74
CA ASP A 197 8.12 12.73 0.63
C ASP A 197 7.90 12.00 -0.69
N SER A 198 6.71 12.15 -1.23
CA SER A 198 6.26 11.44 -2.43
C SER A 198 5.36 12.33 -3.30
N THR A 199 4.95 11.82 -4.44
CA THR A 199 3.98 12.44 -5.36
C THR A 199 2.52 12.30 -4.90
N TRP A 200 2.29 12.23 -3.57
CA TRP A 200 0.95 12.18 -3.01
C TRP A 200 0.15 13.43 -3.40
N MET A 201 -1.13 13.25 -3.72
CA MET A 201 -1.96 14.27 -4.37
C MET A 201 -2.34 15.47 -3.46
N ILE A 202 -1.98 15.45 -2.17
CA ILE A 202 -2.22 16.58 -1.26
C ILE A 202 -1.15 17.65 -1.45
N GLU A 203 -1.61 18.87 -1.68
CA GLU A 203 -0.75 20.05 -1.76
C GLU A 203 -0.45 20.55 -0.33
N TRP A 204 0.76 20.27 0.13
CA TRP A 204 1.23 20.72 1.43
C TRP A 204 1.84 22.11 1.31
N THR A 205 1.49 23.01 2.24
CA THR A 205 2.19 24.29 2.35
C THR A 205 3.62 24.10 2.85
N ASN A 206 4.46 25.14 2.69
CA ASN A 206 5.83 25.09 3.20
C ASN A 206 5.87 24.94 4.73
N GLU A 207 4.93 25.56 5.45
CA GLU A 207 4.78 25.47 6.91
C GLU A 207 4.40 24.04 7.32
N GLN A 208 3.46 23.39 6.61
CA GLN A 208 3.09 22.00 6.87
C GLN A 208 4.28 21.06 6.65
N ARG A 209 5.06 21.29 5.58
CA ARG A 209 6.27 20.50 5.30
C ARG A 209 7.31 20.70 6.41
N ALA A 210 7.62 21.95 6.80
CA ALA A 210 8.55 22.27 7.88
C ALA A 210 8.10 21.63 9.20
N SER A 211 6.84 21.83 9.60
CA SER A 211 6.26 21.23 10.81
C SER A 211 6.39 19.71 10.84
N SER A 212 6.18 19.03 9.70
CA SER A 212 6.32 17.56 9.64
C SER A 212 7.76 17.07 9.83
N ILE A 213 8.76 17.93 9.56
CA ILE A 213 10.18 17.65 9.80
C ILE A 213 10.53 17.98 11.25
N ASP A 214 10.13 19.16 11.73
CA ASP A 214 10.48 19.66 13.06
C ASP A 214 9.90 18.78 14.17
N ASN A 215 8.70 18.25 13.98
CA ASN A 215 8.04 17.37 14.94
C ASN A 215 8.53 15.92 14.87
N ALA A 216 9.14 15.47 13.77
CA ALA A 216 9.70 14.13 13.70
C ALA A 216 11.00 14.04 14.51
N LEU A 217 11.17 12.98 15.31
CA LEU A 217 12.39 12.77 16.10
C LEU A 217 13.63 12.62 15.21
N LEU A 218 13.48 11.96 14.05
CA LEU A 218 14.58 11.76 13.08
C LEU A 218 14.81 12.97 12.16
N LYS A 219 14.10 14.11 12.39
CA LYS A 219 14.29 15.38 11.69
C LYS A 219 14.29 15.32 10.17
N ARG A 220 13.52 14.41 9.62
CA ARG A 220 13.23 14.29 8.19
C ARG A 220 11.89 13.63 7.96
N ARG A 221 11.32 13.83 6.78
CA ARG A 221 10.19 13.04 6.30
C ARG A 221 10.66 11.66 5.86
N CYS A 222 9.75 10.68 5.93
CA CYS A 222 10.03 9.38 5.34
C CYS A 222 10.15 9.49 3.82
N THR A 223 11.01 8.68 3.23
CA THR A 223 11.02 8.44 1.79
C THR A 223 10.12 7.24 1.47
N PRO A 224 9.68 7.06 0.21
CA PRO A 224 9.01 5.83 -0.21
C PRO A 224 9.82 4.57 0.09
N GLU A 225 11.15 4.65 0.01
CA GLU A 225 12.08 3.56 0.28
C GLU A 225 12.08 3.15 1.76
N ASP A 226 12.02 4.10 2.70
CA ASP A 226 11.91 3.82 4.14
C ASP A 226 10.68 2.93 4.43
N ILE A 227 9.56 3.20 3.77
CA ILE A 227 8.33 2.43 3.94
C ILE A 227 8.44 1.07 3.23
N ALA A 228 9.00 1.05 2.02
CA ALA A 228 9.15 -0.15 1.21
C ALA A 228 10.01 -1.21 1.91
N GLU A 229 11.10 -0.81 2.58
CA GLU A 229 11.95 -1.73 3.35
C GLU A 229 11.16 -2.45 4.44
N VAL A 230 10.31 -1.75 5.18
CA VAL A 230 9.45 -2.34 6.22
C VAL A 230 8.38 -3.24 5.61
N ILE A 231 7.76 -2.84 4.50
CA ILE A 231 6.80 -3.69 3.77
C ILE A 231 7.46 -5.01 3.38
N VAL A 232 8.63 -4.97 2.74
CA VAL A 232 9.32 -6.19 2.28
C VAL A 232 9.80 -7.04 3.46
N PHE A 233 10.25 -6.43 4.57
CA PHE A 233 10.54 -7.16 5.80
C PHE A 233 9.31 -7.93 6.31
N LEU A 234 8.15 -7.31 6.36
CA LEU A 234 6.92 -7.96 6.80
C LEU A 234 6.45 -9.06 5.83
N LEU A 235 6.72 -8.92 4.52
CA LEU A 235 6.40 -9.94 3.52
C LEU A 235 7.34 -11.15 3.61
N ALA A 236 8.65 -10.94 3.66
CA ALA A 236 9.66 -11.98 3.44
C ALA A 236 10.47 -12.38 4.68
N GLY A 237 10.64 -11.46 5.65
CA GLY A 237 11.58 -11.65 6.77
C GLY A 237 10.92 -11.94 8.12
N ALA A 238 9.65 -11.61 8.31
CA ALA A 238 8.99 -11.59 9.62
C ALA A 238 8.09 -12.82 9.84
N ALA A 239 8.66 -14.03 9.93
CA ALA A 239 7.92 -15.31 9.93
C ALA A 239 6.86 -15.44 11.04
N MET A 240 7.07 -14.84 12.20
CA MET A 240 6.14 -14.90 13.35
C MET A 240 5.37 -13.61 13.59
N VAL A 241 5.38 -12.68 12.63
CA VAL A 241 4.62 -11.42 12.72
C VAL A 241 3.37 -11.51 11.84
N THR A 242 2.19 -11.45 12.46
CA THR A 242 0.90 -11.39 11.78
C THR A 242 -0.11 -10.59 12.61
N GLY A 243 -1.06 -9.91 11.95
CA GLY A 243 -2.06 -9.06 12.59
C GLY A 243 -1.51 -7.73 13.12
N GLN A 244 -0.26 -7.37 12.81
CA GLN A 244 0.38 -6.18 13.35
C GLN A 244 0.31 -4.99 12.39
N THR A 245 0.34 -3.79 12.97
CA THR A 245 0.54 -2.53 12.25
C THR A 245 1.81 -1.87 12.75
N ILE A 246 2.78 -1.72 11.86
CA ILE A 246 4.08 -1.10 12.19
C ILE A 246 4.04 0.37 11.79
N VAL A 247 4.24 1.26 12.76
CA VAL A 247 4.39 2.69 12.52
C VAL A 247 5.76 2.97 11.92
N VAL A 248 5.77 3.75 10.83
CA VAL A 248 7.00 4.15 10.12
C VAL A 248 6.89 5.65 9.84
N ASP A 249 7.27 6.48 10.81
CA ASP A 249 6.99 7.91 10.81
C ASP A 249 8.16 8.80 11.31
N GLY A 250 9.31 8.19 11.57
CA GLY A 250 10.47 8.91 12.12
C GLY A 250 10.27 9.44 13.54
N GLY A 251 9.32 8.87 14.29
CA GLY A 251 8.97 9.31 15.65
C GLY A 251 8.06 10.53 15.67
N LEU A 252 7.29 10.77 14.61
CA LEU A 252 6.36 11.91 14.52
C LEU A 252 5.20 11.79 15.53
N THR A 253 4.80 10.56 15.89
CA THR A 253 3.66 10.28 16.78
C THR A 253 4.08 9.81 18.18
N THR A 254 5.36 9.92 18.50
CA THR A 254 5.91 9.51 19.81
C THR A 254 5.76 10.58 20.86
#